data_68de6a027f0f1ea88232942e3cfdc4b4
#
_entry.id   68de6a027f0f1ea88232942e3cfdc4b4
#
_cell.length_a   1.000
_cell.length_b   1.000
_cell.length_c   1.000
_cell.angle_alpha   90.00
_cell.angle_beta   90.00
_cell.angle_gamma   90.00
#
_symmetry.space_group_name_H-M   'P 1'
#
loop_
_entity.id
_entity.type
_entity.pdbx_description
1 polymer ?
#
loop_
_entity_poly.entity_id
_entity_poly.type
_entity_poly.pdbx_seq_one_letter_code
_entity_poly.pdbx_strand_id
1 'polypeptide(L)'
;MNTPQPSQSTWDAVDRALEQWLAPQDEALQATTMSAERAGLPRIAVSPAQGRLLEVLARAIGAGRILEIGTLAGFSTIWLARALPPGGSLVTLELDPGRAQLAHENIDRAGCGEMVRIVVGPAAESLESLRATCAPPFDLVFIDADREHCPAYLEHAIALSRPGTLIIVDNAVHRGRVIEQGTGEPSVEGVRAMMDAIQRHPRLKAAGIQTVGAKGYDGLVLALVGDAPRAESDPLNILLRHDAWATREVLRACAGLTDEQWHRRFEIGPGSLHDALTHIVGAMLRWADRIDGPPTELRPSIEGDVRRTPAELLVILDAAAADLAASAERARTRGLGTEFAVTLAGQTHRFTLGAALVHVTTHGMHHRAQCLNMLRHLGVPGVSDRLPEIDPLDWQLQAKA
;
A
#
# COMPACT_ATOMS: atom_id res chain seq x y z
N MET A 1 26.68 -19.65 -37.20
CA MET A 1 27.88 -19.68 -36.37
C MET A 1 27.43 -19.65 -34.90
N ASN A 2 27.68 -20.75 -34.18
CA ASN A 2 27.35 -20.76 -32.73
C ASN A 2 28.42 -19.94 -32.03
N THR A 3 28.08 -18.71 -31.62
CA THR A 3 28.95 -17.93 -30.75
C THR A 3 29.04 -18.69 -29.42
N PRO A 4 30.25 -18.99 -28.90
CA PRO A 4 30.35 -19.70 -27.63
C PRO A 4 29.69 -18.88 -26.53
N GLN A 5 28.97 -19.55 -25.65
CA GLN A 5 28.32 -18.89 -24.49
C GLN A 5 29.38 -18.26 -23.59
N PRO A 6 29.19 -17.03 -23.08
CA PRO A 6 30.13 -16.41 -22.17
C PRO A 6 30.39 -17.27 -20.93
N SER A 7 31.64 -17.37 -20.53
CA SER A 7 32.09 -18.11 -19.34
C SER A 7 32.23 -17.18 -18.13
N GLN A 8 32.40 -17.75 -16.93
CA GLN A 8 32.71 -16.98 -15.71
C GLN A 8 33.95 -16.07 -15.93
N SER A 9 34.99 -16.59 -16.59
CA SER A 9 36.21 -15.79 -16.88
C SER A 9 35.93 -14.60 -17.80
N THR A 10 34.95 -14.72 -18.72
CA THR A 10 34.50 -13.59 -19.55
C THR A 10 33.79 -12.57 -18.71
N TRP A 11 32.89 -12.99 -17.82
CA TRP A 11 32.15 -12.10 -16.90
C TRP A 11 33.12 -11.34 -16.00
N ASP A 12 34.09 -12.04 -15.40
CA ASP A 12 35.15 -11.45 -14.56
C ASP A 12 35.98 -10.39 -15.32
N ALA A 13 36.30 -10.65 -16.58
CA ALA A 13 37.05 -9.70 -17.39
C ALA A 13 36.24 -8.46 -17.76
N VAL A 14 34.96 -8.63 -18.08
CA VAL A 14 34.04 -7.54 -18.37
C VAL A 14 33.81 -6.69 -17.13
N ASP A 15 33.55 -7.30 -15.97
CA ASP A 15 33.35 -6.57 -14.71
C ASP A 15 34.59 -5.71 -14.40
N ARG A 16 35.80 -6.27 -14.46
CA ARG A 16 37.03 -5.49 -14.25
C ARG A 16 37.16 -4.29 -15.21
N ALA A 17 36.75 -4.46 -16.47
CA ALA A 17 36.78 -3.38 -17.44
C ALA A 17 35.74 -2.30 -17.11
N LEU A 18 34.48 -2.70 -16.77
CA LEU A 18 33.43 -1.78 -16.38
C LEU A 18 33.78 -1.03 -15.09
N GLU A 19 34.38 -1.70 -14.12
CA GLU A 19 34.83 -1.08 -12.88
C GLU A 19 35.89 -0.01 -13.15
N GLN A 20 36.88 -0.31 -14.00
CA GLN A 20 37.91 0.66 -14.38
C GLN A 20 37.35 1.88 -15.11
N TRP A 21 36.38 1.67 -15.99
CA TRP A 21 35.83 2.75 -16.83
C TRP A 21 34.76 3.58 -16.12
N LEU A 22 33.89 2.95 -15.34
CA LEU A 22 32.64 3.56 -14.87
C LEU A 22 32.52 3.62 -13.35
N ALA A 23 33.22 2.77 -12.62
CA ALA A 23 33.12 2.67 -11.17
C ALA A 23 34.49 2.63 -10.48
N PRO A 24 35.45 3.53 -10.82
CA PRO A 24 36.76 3.54 -10.17
C PRO A 24 36.60 3.74 -8.67
N GLN A 25 37.28 2.92 -7.90
CA GLN A 25 37.32 3.01 -6.45
C GLN A 25 38.40 3.98 -6.01
N ASP A 26 38.04 4.95 -5.18
CA ASP A 26 39.03 5.81 -4.50
C ASP A 26 39.62 5.09 -3.26
N GLU A 27 40.55 5.78 -2.59
CA GLU A 27 41.26 5.25 -1.43
C GLU A 27 40.27 4.83 -0.28
N ALA A 28 39.17 5.55 -0.08
CA ALA A 28 38.21 5.24 0.96
C ALA A 28 37.45 3.92 0.69
N LEU A 29 36.99 3.71 -0.55
CA LEU A 29 36.34 2.46 -0.96
C LEU A 29 37.30 1.26 -0.93
N GLN A 30 38.53 1.45 -1.39
CA GLN A 30 39.57 0.42 -1.31
C GLN A 30 39.87 0.07 0.16
N ALA A 31 40.02 1.09 1.02
CA ALA A 31 40.26 0.89 2.44
C ALA A 31 39.11 0.16 3.12
N THR A 32 37.86 0.44 2.71
CA THR A 32 36.65 -0.27 3.21
C THR A 32 36.70 -1.75 2.88
N THR A 33 37.05 -2.11 1.65
CA THR A 33 37.23 -3.51 1.25
C THR A 33 38.33 -4.19 2.05
N MET A 34 39.51 -3.54 2.17
CA MET A 34 40.64 -4.07 2.93
C MET A 34 40.35 -4.22 4.43
N SER A 35 39.62 -3.30 5.02
CA SER A 35 39.21 -3.38 6.44
C SER A 35 38.26 -4.52 6.71
N ALA A 36 37.28 -4.75 5.81
CA ALA A 36 36.37 -5.88 5.86
C ALA A 36 37.12 -7.22 5.78
N GLU A 37 38.11 -7.34 4.87
CA GLU A 37 38.96 -8.54 4.75
C GLU A 37 39.79 -8.79 6.00
N ARG A 38 40.43 -7.74 6.57
CA ARG A 38 41.20 -7.86 7.81
C ARG A 38 40.33 -8.27 9.01
N ALA A 39 39.08 -7.81 9.03
CA ALA A 39 38.11 -8.20 10.06
C ALA A 39 37.49 -9.60 9.84
N GLY A 40 37.92 -10.31 8.76
CA GLY A 40 37.41 -11.65 8.44
C GLY A 40 35.92 -11.65 8.01
N LEU A 41 35.38 -10.53 7.54
CA LEU A 41 34.02 -10.48 7.09
C LEU A 41 33.82 -11.27 5.78
N PRO A 42 32.62 -11.86 5.58
CA PRO A 42 32.34 -12.58 4.34
C PRO A 42 32.38 -11.63 3.13
N ARG A 43 32.87 -12.11 1.97
CA ARG A 43 32.92 -11.33 0.73
C ARG A 43 31.56 -11.25 0.03
N ILE A 44 30.58 -10.66 0.72
CA ILE A 44 29.19 -10.52 0.25
C ILE A 44 28.78 -9.08 -0.09
N ALA A 45 29.65 -8.07 0.19
CA ALA A 45 29.36 -6.68 -0.18
C ALA A 45 29.08 -6.55 -1.70
N VAL A 46 28.29 -5.58 -2.13
CA VAL A 46 28.01 -5.33 -3.56
C VAL A 46 29.32 -5.11 -4.35
N SER A 47 29.31 -5.40 -5.66
CA SER A 47 30.47 -5.08 -6.52
C SER A 47 30.58 -3.56 -6.72
N PRO A 48 31.76 -3.02 -7.11
CA PRO A 48 31.90 -1.62 -7.46
C PRO A 48 30.92 -1.16 -8.55
N ALA A 49 30.66 -2.00 -9.55
CA ALA A 49 29.68 -1.73 -10.59
C ALA A 49 28.25 -1.64 -10.03
N GLN A 50 27.88 -2.53 -9.09
CA GLN A 50 26.58 -2.44 -8.39
C GLN A 50 26.51 -1.21 -7.48
N GLY A 51 27.59 -0.88 -6.75
CA GLY A 51 27.66 0.34 -5.95
C GLY A 51 27.43 1.59 -6.79
N ARG A 52 28.09 1.67 -7.96
CA ARG A 52 27.86 2.76 -8.93
C ARG A 52 26.44 2.77 -9.46
N LEU A 53 25.82 1.62 -9.72
CA LEU A 53 24.42 1.54 -10.11
C LEU A 53 23.49 2.13 -9.03
N LEU A 54 23.72 1.80 -7.75
CA LEU A 54 22.96 2.36 -6.63
C LEU A 54 23.10 3.89 -6.56
N GLU A 55 24.32 4.41 -6.72
CA GLU A 55 24.55 5.86 -6.77
C GLU A 55 23.79 6.53 -7.94
N VAL A 56 23.88 5.96 -9.14
CA VAL A 56 23.22 6.49 -10.34
C VAL A 56 21.70 6.49 -10.16
N LEU A 57 21.12 5.40 -9.65
CA LEU A 57 19.69 5.30 -9.41
C LEU A 57 19.23 6.30 -8.35
N ALA A 58 19.96 6.44 -7.24
CA ALA A 58 19.64 7.41 -6.19
C ALA A 58 19.65 8.86 -6.72
N ARG A 59 20.66 9.21 -7.54
CA ARG A 59 20.72 10.52 -8.19
C ARG A 59 19.62 10.73 -9.24
N ALA A 60 19.30 9.70 -10.04
CA ALA A 60 18.29 9.79 -11.08
C ALA A 60 16.90 10.10 -10.54
N ILE A 61 16.55 9.61 -9.33
CA ILE A 61 15.29 9.91 -8.67
C ILE A 61 15.37 11.12 -7.74
N GLY A 62 16.53 11.76 -7.59
CA GLY A 62 16.73 12.88 -6.67
C GLY A 62 16.58 12.50 -5.21
N ALA A 63 17.05 11.31 -4.80
CA ALA A 63 16.87 10.81 -3.44
C ALA A 63 17.55 11.73 -2.42
N GLY A 64 16.77 12.32 -1.51
CA GLY A 64 17.25 13.11 -0.38
C GLY A 64 17.25 12.33 0.94
N ARG A 65 16.49 11.23 1.01
CA ARG A 65 16.43 10.35 2.19
C ARG A 65 16.50 8.89 1.77
N ILE A 66 17.51 8.18 2.27
CA ILE A 66 17.79 6.80 1.91
C ILE A 66 17.71 5.91 3.15
N LEU A 67 17.08 4.74 3.02
CA LEU A 67 17.11 3.65 3.98
C LEU A 67 17.87 2.47 3.38
N GLU A 68 18.82 1.93 4.12
CA GLU A 68 19.53 0.71 3.78
C GLU A 68 19.29 -0.35 4.86
N ILE A 69 18.98 -1.57 4.46
CA ILE A 69 18.80 -2.72 5.35
C ILE A 69 19.92 -3.71 5.09
N GLY A 70 20.91 -3.74 5.99
CA GLY A 70 22.17 -4.46 5.86
C GLY A 70 23.32 -3.52 5.49
N THR A 71 24.25 -3.30 6.44
CA THR A 71 25.37 -2.36 6.32
C THR A 71 26.70 -3.06 6.02
N LEU A 72 26.92 -4.20 6.68
CA LEU A 72 28.19 -4.94 6.68
C LEU A 72 29.37 -4.01 7.06
N ALA A 73 30.29 -3.71 6.14
CA ALA A 73 31.42 -2.79 6.33
C ALA A 73 31.18 -1.38 5.78
N GLY A 74 29.95 -1.07 5.29
CA GLY A 74 29.57 0.24 4.79
C GLY A 74 29.90 0.52 3.32
N PHE A 75 30.23 -0.49 2.52
CA PHE A 75 30.64 -0.27 1.13
C PHE A 75 29.50 0.28 0.26
N SER A 76 28.32 -0.33 0.26
CA SER A 76 27.11 0.17 -0.40
C SER A 76 26.64 1.49 0.21
N THR A 77 26.73 1.61 1.54
CA THR A 77 26.40 2.82 2.29
C THR A 77 27.17 4.04 1.77
N ILE A 78 28.48 3.90 1.52
CA ILE A 78 29.33 4.99 0.98
C ILE A 78 28.86 5.41 -0.42
N TRP A 79 28.54 4.47 -1.31
CA TRP A 79 28.01 4.78 -2.64
C TRP A 79 26.70 5.52 -2.58
N LEU A 80 25.77 5.05 -1.73
CA LEU A 80 24.47 5.67 -1.53
C LEU A 80 24.58 7.06 -0.88
N ALA A 81 25.44 7.22 0.14
CA ALA A 81 25.66 8.50 0.80
C ALA A 81 26.21 9.56 -0.15
N ARG A 82 27.11 9.18 -1.06
CA ARG A 82 27.67 10.08 -2.10
C ARG A 82 26.64 10.52 -3.14
N ALA A 83 25.51 9.84 -3.24
CA ALA A 83 24.41 10.24 -4.10
C ALA A 83 23.56 11.37 -3.50
N LEU A 84 23.59 11.55 -2.18
CA LEU A 84 22.75 12.50 -1.48
C LEU A 84 23.06 13.95 -1.84
N PRO A 85 22.04 14.80 -1.98
CA PRO A 85 22.22 16.25 -2.10
C PRO A 85 22.63 16.85 -0.74
N PRO A 86 23.10 18.11 -0.71
CA PRO A 86 23.34 18.83 0.54
C PRO A 86 22.10 18.80 1.46
N GLY A 87 22.29 18.40 2.72
CA GLY A 87 21.19 18.22 3.69
C GLY A 87 20.44 16.89 3.57
N GLY A 88 20.82 16.03 2.64
CA GLY A 88 20.29 14.67 2.54
C GLY A 88 20.77 13.77 3.69
N SER A 89 20.08 12.65 3.92
CA SER A 89 20.36 11.73 5.02
C SER A 89 20.17 10.27 4.62
N LEU A 90 21.01 9.41 5.19
CA LEU A 90 20.94 7.96 5.04
C LEU A 90 20.80 7.30 6.42
N VAL A 91 19.86 6.39 6.56
CA VAL A 91 19.77 5.48 7.71
C VAL A 91 20.13 4.09 7.23
N THR A 92 21.08 3.44 7.89
CA THR A 92 21.47 2.06 7.61
C THR A 92 21.31 1.19 8.85
N LEU A 93 20.84 -0.04 8.66
CA LEU A 93 20.55 -0.99 9.74
C LEU A 93 21.57 -2.11 9.73
N GLU A 94 22.21 -2.35 10.88
CA GLU A 94 23.18 -3.44 11.05
C GLU A 94 22.88 -4.23 12.33
N LEU A 95 22.85 -5.54 12.23
CA LEU A 95 22.58 -6.42 13.34
C LEU A 95 23.75 -6.51 14.34
N ASP A 96 24.97 -6.58 13.78
CA ASP A 96 26.18 -6.83 14.56
C ASP A 96 26.88 -5.52 14.95
N PRO A 97 27.07 -5.25 16.27
CA PRO A 97 27.69 -4.01 16.72
C PRO A 97 29.17 -3.87 16.29
N GLY A 98 29.91 -4.97 16.12
CA GLY A 98 31.28 -4.92 15.63
C GLY A 98 31.37 -4.53 14.16
N ARG A 99 30.44 -5.02 13.33
CA ARG A 99 30.31 -4.60 11.92
C ARG A 99 29.88 -3.14 11.83
N ALA A 100 28.93 -2.72 12.66
CA ALA A 100 28.47 -1.34 12.72
C ALA A 100 29.61 -0.38 13.09
N GLN A 101 30.46 -0.74 14.04
CA GLN A 101 31.66 0.05 14.40
C GLN A 101 32.63 0.15 13.22
N LEU A 102 32.94 -0.96 12.55
CA LEU A 102 33.80 -0.98 11.38
C LEU A 102 33.22 -0.13 10.22
N ALA A 103 31.91 -0.24 9.99
CA ALA A 103 31.22 0.55 8.99
C ALA A 103 31.30 2.05 9.31
N HIS A 104 31.11 2.43 10.57
CA HIS A 104 31.23 3.83 11.00
C HIS A 104 32.62 4.41 10.67
N GLU A 105 33.71 3.68 11.02
CA GLU A 105 35.08 4.10 10.70
C GLU A 105 35.31 4.25 9.19
N ASN A 106 34.76 3.36 8.38
CA ASN A 106 34.87 3.42 6.93
C ASN A 106 34.08 4.58 6.33
N ILE A 107 32.85 4.81 6.80
CA ILE A 107 31.97 5.88 6.36
C ILE A 107 32.55 7.24 6.73
N ASP A 108 33.13 7.38 7.92
CA ASP A 108 33.84 8.59 8.34
C ASP A 108 35.08 8.87 7.47
N ARG A 109 35.87 7.84 7.18
CA ARG A 109 37.03 7.93 6.27
C ARG A 109 36.62 8.38 4.87
N ALA A 110 35.41 8.00 4.42
CA ALA A 110 34.87 8.42 3.15
C ALA A 110 34.27 9.85 3.18
N GLY A 111 34.27 10.54 4.34
CA GLY A 111 33.70 11.88 4.50
C GLY A 111 32.17 11.90 4.51
N CYS A 112 31.52 10.77 4.80
CA CYS A 112 30.06 10.63 4.77
C CYS A 112 29.42 10.57 6.16
N GLY A 113 30.19 10.64 7.26
CA GLY A 113 29.72 10.39 8.63
C GLY A 113 28.54 11.28 9.07
N GLU A 114 28.56 12.56 8.71
CA GLU A 114 27.49 13.50 9.09
C GLU A 114 26.13 13.19 8.41
N MET A 115 26.15 12.51 7.25
CA MET A 115 24.94 12.21 6.49
C MET A 115 24.37 10.83 6.83
N VAL A 116 25.14 9.96 7.50
CA VAL A 116 24.80 8.56 7.73
C VAL A 116 24.55 8.28 9.19
N ARG A 117 23.40 7.68 9.49
CA ARG A 117 23.07 7.16 10.82
C ARG A 117 23.00 5.64 10.77
N ILE A 118 23.88 4.96 11.50
CA ILE A 118 23.82 3.51 11.68
C ILE A 118 22.90 3.21 12.89
N VAL A 119 21.94 2.31 12.69
CA VAL A 119 21.09 1.78 13.75
C VAL A 119 21.46 0.33 14.00
N VAL A 120 21.92 0.04 15.23
CA VAL A 120 22.37 -1.30 15.59
C VAL A 120 21.23 -2.08 16.23
N GLY A 121 21.00 -3.30 15.76
CA GLY A 121 20.00 -4.23 16.28
C GLY A 121 19.23 -4.97 15.19
N PRO A 122 18.25 -5.80 15.58
CA PRO A 122 17.40 -6.51 14.63
C PRO A 122 16.68 -5.53 13.69
N ALA A 123 16.77 -5.77 12.37
CA ALA A 123 16.22 -4.85 11.38
C ALA A 123 14.70 -4.68 11.55
N ALA A 124 13.97 -5.74 11.89
CA ALA A 124 12.52 -5.68 12.11
C ALA A 124 12.14 -4.71 13.24
N GLU A 125 12.85 -4.74 14.37
CA GLU A 125 12.63 -3.84 15.51
C GLU A 125 12.99 -2.39 15.15
N SER A 126 14.10 -2.21 14.44
CA SER A 126 14.55 -0.89 13.97
C SER A 126 13.56 -0.26 13.00
N LEU A 127 13.00 -1.05 12.08
CA LEU A 127 11.99 -0.63 11.11
C LEU A 127 10.67 -0.27 11.80
N GLU A 128 10.24 -1.07 12.78
CA GLU A 128 9.05 -0.76 13.56
C GLU A 128 9.23 0.54 14.37
N SER A 129 10.40 0.75 14.97
CA SER A 129 10.72 2.00 15.66
C SER A 129 10.67 3.21 14.73
N LEU A 130 11.19 3.08 13.49
CA LEU A 130 11.11 4.15 12.48
C LEU A 130 9.64 4.46 12.12
N ARG A 131 8.78 3.46 12.02
CA ARG A 131 7.34 3.65 11.79
C ARG A 131 6.66 4.32 12.98
N ALA A 132 6.90 3.85 14.19
CA ALA A 132 6.30 4.36 15.42
C ALA A 132 6.65 5.84 15.69
N THR A 133 7.84 6.27 15.29
CA THR A 133 8.29 7.66 15.41
C THR A 133 7.79 8.58 14.29
N CYS A 134 6.92 8.10 13.41
CA CYS A 134 6.43 8.84 12.24
C CYS A 134 7.58 9.47 11.44
N ALA A 135 8.65 8.72 11.23
CA ALA A 135 9.79 9.20 10.46
C ALA A 135 9.34 9.67 9.07
N PRO A 136 9.87 10.80 8.56
CA PRO A 136 9.55 11.22 7.20
C PRO A 136 9.86 10.10 6.20
N PRO A 137 9.05 9.94 5.13
CA PRO A 137 9.23 8.85 4.18
C PRO A 137 10.59 8.90 3.48
N PHE A 138 11.08 7.73 3.10
CA PHE A 138 12.31 7.58 2.32
C PHE A 138 12.03 7.68 0.82
N ASP A 139 13.01 8.17 0.07
CA ASP A 139 12.97 8.28 -1.39
C ASP A 139 13.54 7.04 -2.07
N LEU A 140 14.50 6.39 -1.41
CA LEU A 140 15.09 5.13 -1.84
C LEU A 140 15.22 4.21 -0.63
N VAL A 141 14.87 2.93 -0.83
CA VAL A 141 15.11 1.85 0.14
C VAL A 141 15.95 0.78 -0.54
N PHE A 142 17.09 0.44 0.04
CA PHE A 142 17.94 -0.66 -0.42
C PHE A 142 17.89 -1.80 0.59
N ILE A 143 17.51 -3.00 0.13
CA ILE A 143 17.40 -4.21 0.94
C ILE A 143 18.47 -5.20 0.51
N ASP A 144 19.50 -5.37 1.36
CA ASP A 144 20.59 -6.32 1.19
C ASP A 144 20.93 -6.97 2.54
N ALA A 145 19.95 -7.68 3.11
CA ALA A 145 20.05 -8.39 4.38
C ALA A 145 19.71 -9.88 4.20
N ASP A 146 19.35 -10.56 5.28
CA ASP A 146 18.97 -11.96 5.23
C ASP A 146 17.69 -12.17 4.41
N ARG A 147 17.72 -13.17 3.55
CA ARG A 147 16.65 -13.42 2.55
C ARG A 147 15.38 -13.99 3.15
N GLU A 148 15.49 -14.67 4.27
CA GLU A 148 14.37 -15.26 5.00
C GLU A 148 13.33 -14.20 5.41
N HIS A 149 13.79 -13.02 5.82
CA HIS A 149 12.94 -11.92 6.28
C HIS A 149 12.61 -10.88 5.20
N CYS A 150 13.02 -11.11 3.93
CA CYS A 150 12.72 -10.18 2.82
C CYS A 150 11.25 -9.76 2.70
N PRO A 151 10.24 -10.64 2.91
CA PRO A 151 8.84 -10.22 2.86
C PRO A 151 8.49 -9.16 3.92
N ALA A 152 8.99 -9.33 5.15
CA ALA A 152 8.77 -8.37 6.23
C ALA A 152 9.51 -7.05 5.96
N TYR A 153 10.74 -7.11 5.46
CA TYR A 153 11.49 -5.91 5.08
C TYR A 153 10.78 -5.13 3.97
N LEU A 154 10.24 -5.82 2.96
CA LEU A 154 9.45 -5.19 1.90
C LEU A 154 8.21 -4.48 2.47
N GLU A 155 7.47 -5.12 3.36
CA GLU A 155 6.28 -4.53 3.99
C GLU A 155 6.61 -3.24 4.74
N HIS A 156 7.65 -3.26 5.58
CA HIS A 156 8.13 -2.07 6.27
C HIS A 156 8.65 -1.00 5.29
N ALA A 157 9.38 -1.39 4.25
CA ALA A 157 9.87 -0.49 3.22
C ALA A 157 8.71 0.26 2.55
N ILE A 158 7.64 -0.45 2.18
CA ILE A 158 6.44 0.17 1.58
C ILE A 158 5.76 1.14 2.56
N ALA A 159 5.66 0.76 3.84
CA ALA A 159 5.05 1.59 4.88
C ALA A 159 5.86 2.88 5.16
N LEU A 160 7.18 2.84 5.01
CA LEU A 160 8.10 3.97 5.18
C LEU A 160 8.33 4.76 3.87
N SER A 161 7.61 4.43 2.80
CA SER A 161 7.74 5.01 1.47
C SER A 161 6.64 6.02 1.15
N ARG A 162 6.90 6.86 0.16
CA ARG A 162 5.93 7.75 -0.50
C ARG A 162 5.77 7.38 -1.98
N PRO A 163 4.77 7.88 -2.69
CA PRO A 163 4.74 7.78 -4.15
C PRO A 163 6.04 8.32 -4.77
N GLY A 164 6.62 7.55 -5.67
CA GLY A 164 7.92 7.83 -6.28
C GLY A 164 9.13 7.21 -5.57
N THR A 165 8.97 6.59 -4.40
CA THR A 165 10.05 5.84 -3.74
C THR A 165 10.48 4.65 -4.59
N LEU A 166 11.79 4.47 -4.75
CA LEU A 166 12.38 3.30 -5.38
C LEU A 166 12.88 2.32 -4.30
N ILE A 167 12.33 1.12 -4.30
CA ILE A 167 12.80 0.01 -3.47
C ILE A 167 13.68 -0.88 -4.34
N ILE A 168 14.91 -1.14 -3.91
CA ILE A 168 15.87 -2.01 -4.57
C ILE A 168 16.14 -3.19 -3.66
N VAL A 169 15.97 -4.41 -4.17
CA VAL A 169 16.25 -5.64 -3.41
C VAL A 169 17.38 -6.38 -4.12
N ASP A 170 18.49 -6.60 -3.43
CA ASP A 170 19.60 -7.39 -3.96
C ASP A 170 19.42 -8.89 -3.72
N ASN A 171 20.14 -9.70 -4.47
CA ASN A 171 20.13 -11.16 -4.46
C ASN A 171 18.73 -11.79 -4.69
N ALA A 172 17.93 -11.14 -5.48
CA ALA A 172 16.54 -11.51 -5.75
C ALA A 172 16.38 -12.72 -6.69
N VAL A 173 17.44 -13.11 -7.39
CA VAL A 173 17.48 -14.31 -8.25
C VAL A 173 18.04 -15.52 -7.50
N HIS A 174 18.84 -15.27 -6.46
CA HIS A 174 19.38 -16.31 -5.59
C HIS A 174 20.06 -17.45 -6.35
N ARG A 175 20.99 -17.10 -7.25
CA ARG A 175 21.70 -18.06 -8.13
C ARG A 175 20.79 -18.92 -9.00
N GLY A 176 19.63 -18.40 -9.39
CA GLY A 176 18.62 -19.12 -10.16
C GLY A 176 17.61 -19.90 -9.32
N ARG A 177 17.83 -20.05 -8.02
CA ARG A 177 17.00 -20.88 -7.13
C ARG A 177 15.61 -20.29 -6.86
N VAL A 178 15.38 -19.03 -7.18
CA VAL A 178 14.08 -18.36 -7.05
C VAL A 178 12.95 -19.10 -7.81
N ILE A 179 13.27 -19.89 -8.83
CA ILE A 179 12.28 -20.69 -9.58
C ILE A 179 11.96 -22.05 -8.92
N GLU A 180 12.75 -22.50 -7.95
CA GLU A 180 12.54 -23.77 -7.24
C GLU A 180 11.35 -23.62 -6.28
N GLN A 181 10.45 -24.62 -6.24
CA GLN A 181 9.27 -24.60 -5.37
C GLN A 181 9.38 -25.68 -4.28
N GLY A 182 8.92 -25.34 -3.07
CA GLY A 182 8.81 -26.32 -1.98
C GLY A 182 10.16 -26.88 -1.54
N THR A 183 11.22 -26.06 -1.62
CA THR A 183 12.58 -26.47 -1.22
C THR A 183 12.69 -26.70 0.29
N GLY A 184 11.82 -26.08 1.08
CA GLY A 184 11.93 -26.02 2.54
C GLY A 184 13.10 -25.19 3.04
N GLU A 185 13.84 -24.52 2.14
CA GLU A 185 14.96 -23.65 2.51
C GLU A 185 14.48 -22.21 2.75
N PRO A 186 14.59 -21.68 3.99
CA PRO A 186 14.02 -20.39 4.35
C PRO A 186 14.45 -19.25 3.44
N SER A 187 15.70 -19.23 3.00
CA SER A 187 16.24 -18.19 2.13
C SER A 187 15.60 -18.19 0.73
N VAL A 188 15.29 -19.36 0.16
CA VAL A 188 14.62 -19.49 -1.14
C VAL A 188 13.16 -19.11 -1.02
N GLU A 189 12.50 -19.68 0.00
CA GLU A 189 11.07 -19.40 0.23
C GLU A 189 10.82 -17.93 0.57
N GLY A 190 11.73 -17.27 1.32
CA GLY A 190 11.64 -15.85 1.64
C GLY A 190 11.71 -14.97 0.37
N VAL A 191 12.65 -15.21 -0.54
CA VAL A 191 12.73 -14.49 -1.82
C VAL A 191 11.48 -14.71 -2.66
N ARG A 192 10.96 -15.94 -2.74
CA ARG A 192 9.74 -16.26 -3.48
C ARG A 192 8.51 -15.56 -2.90
N ALA A 193 8.36 -15.60 -1.58
CA ALA A 193 7.26 -14.93 -0.87
C ALA A 193 7.32 -13.41 -1.09
N MET A 194 8.51 -12.82 -1.11
CA MET A 194 8.70 -11.42 -1.47
C MET A 194 8.25 -11.12 -2.91
N MET A 195 8.63 -11.96 -3.89
CA MET A 195 8.19 -11.79 -5.29
C MET A 195 6.68 -11.84 -5.41
N ASP A 196 6.05 -12.79 -4.72
CA ASP A 196 4.59 -12.92 -4.62
C ASP A 196 3.93 -11.68 -3.99
N ALA A 197 4.55 -11.13 -2.95
CA ALA A 197 4.08 -9.91 -2.31
C ALA A 197 4.18 -8.70 -3.25
N ILE A 198 5.29 -8.55 -3.97
CA ILE A 198 5.48 -7.49 -4.98
C ILE A 198 4.42 -7.59 -6.07
N GLN A 199 4.19 -8.80 -6.61
CA GLN A 199 3.22 -9.03 -7.68
C GLN A 199 1.80 -8.64 -7.29
N ARG A 200 1.41 -8.91 -6.03
CA ARG A 200 0.04 -8.64 -5.54
C ARG A 200 -0.14 -7.24 -5.00
N HIS A 201 0.94 -6.51 -4.70
CA HIS A 201 0.82 -5.22 -4.03
C HIS A 201 0.38 -4.11 -5.00
N PRO A 202 -0.80 -3.48 -4.79
CA PRO A 202 -1.42 -2.58 -5.77
C PRO A 202 -0.63 -1.29 -6.00
N ARG A 203 0.26 -0.91 -5.09
CA ARG A 203 1.11 0.28 -5.21
C ARG A 203 2.45 0.02 -5.89
N LEU A 204 2.84 -1.24 -6.13
CA LEU A 204 4.16 -1.54 -6.67
C LEU A 204 4.11 -1.78 -8.18
N LYS A 205 5.06 -1.14 -8.88
CA LYS A 205 5.43 -1.50 -10.26
C LYS A 205 6.89 -1.93 -10.23
N ALA A 206 7.17 -3.18 -10.56
CA ALA A 206 8.48 -3.75 -10.40
C ALA A 206 9.04 -4.39 -11.67
N ALA A 207 10.38 -4.42 -11.74
CA ALA A 207 11.12 -5.15 -12.76
C ALA A 207 12.24 -5.95 -12.08
N GLY A 208 12.43 -7.20 -12.50
CA GLY A 208 13.55 -8.04 -12.11
C GLY A 208 14.66 -7.98 -13.16
N ILE A 209 15.89 -7.87 -12.71
CA ILE A 209 17.08 -7.86 -13.58
C ILE A 209 18.01 -8.99 -13.13
N GLN A 210 18.34 -9.89 -14.04
CA GLN A 210 19.37 -10.89 -13.82
C GLN A 210 20.75 -10.27 -14.03
N THR A 211 21.69 -10.58 -13.17
CA THR A 211 23.07 -10.07 -13.25
C THR A 211 24.05 -11.23 -13.30
N VAL A 212 25.11 -11.04 -14.09
CA VAL A 212 26.26 -11.93 -14.14
C VAL A 212 27.51 -11.09 -13.90
N GLY A 213 28.52 -11.63 -13.25
CA GLY A 213 29.74 -10.89 -12.97
C GLY A 213 30.76 -11.70 -12.14
N ALA A 214 31.75 -11.02 -11.59
CA ALA A 214 32.78 -11.61 -10.75
C ALA A 214 32.22 -12.33 -9.49
N LYS A 215 31.01 -11.98 -9.07
CA LYS A 215 30.29 -12.64 -7.97
C LYS A 215 29.38 -13.80 -8.42
N GLY A 216 29.41 -14.15 -9.70
CA GLY A 216 28.59 -15.19 -10.29
C GLY A 216 27.27 -14.68 -10.84
N TYR A 217 26.25 -15.52 -10.75
CA TYR A 217 24.90 -15.27 -11.26
C TYR A 217 23.94 -14.97 -10.11
N ASP A 218 23.33 -13.80 -10.16
CA ASP A 218 22.22 -13.42 -9.27
C ASP A 218 21.32 -12.38 -9.96
N GLY A 219 20.74 -11.45 -9.23
CA GLY A 219 19.93 -10.39 -9.78
C GLY A 219 19.34 -9.50 -8.70
N LEU A 220 18.70 -8.44 -9.16
CA LEU A 220 18.03 -7.49 -8.29
C LEU A 220 16.62 -7.18 -8.78
N VAL A 221 15.77 -6.72 -7.85
CA VAL A 221 14.44 -6.19 -8.15
C VAL A 221 14.45 -4.69 -7.91
N LEU A 222 13.90 -3.96 -8.87
CA LEU A 222 13.58 -2.54 -8.77
C LEU A 222 12.05 -2.42 -8.65
N ALA A 223 11.56 -1.89 -7.55
CA ALA A 223 10.12 -1.68 -7.33
C ALA A 223 9.84 -0.20 -7.06
N LEU A 224 9.08 0.42 -7.95
CA LEU A 224 8.61 1.80 -7.81
C LEU A 224 7.30 1.81 -7.03
N VAL A 225 7.25 2.59 -5.95
CA VAL A 225 6.04 2.79 -5.14
C VAL A 225 5.17 3.83 -5.82
N GLY A 226 3.99 3.43 -6.23
CA GLY A 226 2.95 4.33 -6.77
C GLY A 226 2.06 4.92 -5.70
N ASP A 227 1.10 5.70 -6.14
CA ASP A 227 0.04 6.21 -5.27
C ASP A 227 -0.72 5.05 -4.61
N ALA A 228 -1.24 5.30 -3.40
CA ALA A 228 -2.25 4.39 -2.84
C ALA A 228 -3.38 4.24 -3.87
N PRO A 229 -3.95 3.02 -4.03
CA PRO A 229 -5.11 2.86 -4.88
C PRO A 229 -6.12 3.96 -4.51
N ARG A 230 -6.56 4.72 -5.50
CA ARG A 230 -7.51 5.85 -5.28
C ARG A 230 -8.70 5.44 -4.42
N ALA A 231 -9.04 4.14 -4.43
CA ALA A 231 -10.12 3.58 -3.63
C ALA A 231 -9.96 3.76 -2.11
N GLU A 232 -8.73 3.76 -1.57
CA GLU A 232 -8.52 3.79 -0.11
C GLU A 232 -8.30 5.20 0.45
N SER A 233 -7.82 6.14 -0.33
CA SER A 233 -7.49 7.51 0.12
C SER A 233 -8.43 8.59 -0.43
N ASP A 234 -9.28 8.25 -1.40
CA ASP A 234 -10.24 9.18 -1.98
C ASP A 234 -11.42 9.41 -1.05
N PRO A 235 -11.68 10.66 -0.63
CA PRO A 235 -12.77 10.98 0.27
C PRO A 235 -14.14 10.47 -0.20
N LEU A 236 -14.41 10.47 -1.51
CA LEU A 236 -15.67 9.99 -2.04
C LEU A 236 -15.80 8.46 -1.89
N ASN A 237 -14.73 7.71 -2.14
CA ASN A 237 -14.73 6.27 -1.93
C ASN A 237 -14.83 5.91 -0.44
N ILE A 238 -14.19 6.69 0.43
CA ILE A 238 -14.35 6.56 1.88
C ILE A 238 -15.83 6.74 2.26
N LEU A 239 -16.48 7.79 1.76
CA LEU A 239 -17.89 8.07 2.04
C LEU A 239 -18.82 6.96 1.53
N LEU A 240 -18.63 6.46 0.30
CA LEU A 240 -19.44 5.39 -0.28
C LEU A 240 -19.30 4.08 0.50
N ARG A 241 -18.07 3.69 0.84
CA ARG A 241 -17.79 2.46 1.62
C ARG A 241 -18.33 2.58 3.04
N HIS A 242 -18.15 3.73 3.67
CA HIS A 242 -18.70 4.02 4.99
C HIS A 242 -20.23 3.99 4.98
N ASP A 243 -20.88 4.58 3.98
CA ASP A 243 -22.34 4.60 3.86
C ASP A 243 -22.93 3.18 3.78
N ALA A 244 -22.31 2.29 2.98
CA ALA A 244 -22.71 0.90 2.89
C ALA A 244 -22.45 0.13 4.20
N TRP A 245 -21.29 0.32 4.85
CA TRP A 245 -20.96 -0.30 6.12
C TRP A 245 -21.91 0.16 7.23
N ALA A 246 -22.13 1.45 7.39
CA ALA A 246 -23.01 2.00 8.43
C ALA A 246 -24.46 1.55 8.25
N THR A 247 -24.95 1.46 7.00
CA THR A 247 -26.28 0.92 6.72
C THR A 247 -26.37 -0.57 7.09
N ARG A 248 -25.31 -1.34 6.82
CA ARG A 248 -25.21 -2.77 7.20
C ARG A 248 -25.27 -2.94 8.71
N GLU A 249 -24.57 -2.11 9.48
CA GLU A 249 -24.58 -2.19 10.94
C GLU A 249 -25.96 -1.89 11.52
N VAL A 250 -26.69 -0.92 10.97
CA VAL A 250 -28.08 -0.65 11.37
C VAL A 250 -29.00 -1.83 11.02
N LEU A 251 -28.88 -2.44 9.84
CA LEU A 251 -29.64 -3.64 9.46
C LEU A 251 -29.34 -4.83 10.38
N ARG A 252 -28.07 -5.03 10.77
CA ARG A 252 -27.68 -6.07 11.73
C ARG A 252 -28.29 -5.84 13.11
N ALA A 253 -28.35 -4.59 13.57
CA ALA A 253 -29.01 -4.24 14.82
C ALA A 253 -30.53 -4.54 14.78
N CYS A 254 -31.12 -4.57 13.59
CA CYS A 254 -32.54 -4.92 13.40
C CYS A 254 -32.82 -6.43 13.31
N ALA A 255 -31.77 -7.28 13.20
CA ALA A 255 -31.96 -8.72 12.94
C ALA A 255 -32.74 -9.49 14.02
N GLY A 256 -32.77 -8.97 15.28
CA GLY A 256 -33.50 -9.57 16.41
C GLY A 256 -34.89 -9.00 16.67
N LEU A 257 -35.35 -8.06 15.82
CA LEU A 257 -36.67 -7.45 15.97
C LEU A 257 -37.81 -8.39 15.55
N THR A 258 -38.95 -8.29 16.26
CA THR A 258 -40.18 -8.93 15.79
C THR A 258 -40.70 -8.21 14.56
N ASP A 259 -41.58 -8.89 13.77
CA ASP A 259 -42.23 -8.27 12.59
C ASP A 259 -43.01 -7.00 12.96
N GLU A 260 -43.69 -7.02 14.13
CA GLU A 260 -44.38 -5.86 14.66
C GLU A 260 -43.41 -4.68 14.95
N GLN A 261 -42.28 -4.95 15.59
CA GLN A 261 -41.25 -3.94 15.88
C GLN A 261 -40.64 -3.39 14.60
N TRP A 262 -40.36 -4.25 13.64
CA TRP A 262 -39.73 -3.91 12.36
C TRP A 262 -40.62 -2.99 11.51
N HIS A 263 -41.92 -3.18 11.54
CA HIS A 263 -42.91 -2.39 10.79
C HIS A 263 -43.66 -1.34 11.65
N ARG A 264 -43.27 -1.20 12.94
CA ARG A 264 -43.92 -0.21 13.83
C ARG A 264 -43.80 1.19 13.25
N ARG A 265 -44.95 1.92 13.23
CA ARG A 265 -45.01 3.28 12.72
C ARG A 265 -44.51 4.29 13.74
N PHE A 266 -43.72 5.25 13.29
CA PHE A 266 -43.20 6.40 14.03
C PHE A 266 -43.48 7.68 13.22
N GLU A 267 -43.62 8.81 13.89
CA GLU A 267 -43.64 10.14 13.25
C GLU A 267 -42.22 10.62 12.93
N ILE A 268 -41.39 9.75 12.32
CA ILE A 268 -39.97 9.98 12.03
C ILE A 268 -39.73 9.50 10.60
N GLY A 269 -39.28 10.39 9.72
CA GLY A 269 -38.85 10.07 8.36
C GLY A 269 -39.87 9.23 7.56
N PRO A 270 -39.48 8.13 6.92
CA PRO A 270 -40.37 7.25 6.16
C PRO A 270 -41.39 6.47 7.00
N GLY A 271 -41.30 6.55 8.30
CA GLY A 271 -42.36 6.08 9.22
C GLY A 271 -42.11 4.73 9.88
N SER A 272 -41.22 3.86 9.39
CA SER A 272 -40.80 2.62 10.04
C SER A 272 -39.34 2.30 9.76
N LEU A 273 -38.77 1.39 10.55
CA LEU A 273 -37.38 0.90 10.27
C LEU A 273 -37.32 0.22 8.90
N HIS A 274 -38.29 -0.63 8.58
CA HIS A 274 -38.43 -1.26 7.28
C HIS A 274 -38.41 -0.24 6.14
N ASP A 275 -39.30 0.77 6.21
CA ASP A 275 -39.46 1.76 5.15
C ASP A 275 -38.20 2.64 5.02
N ALA A 276 -37.61 3.05 6.15
CA ALA A 276 -36.43 3.91 6.14
C ALA A 276 -35.20 3.19 5.56
N LEU A 277 -34.97 1.93 5.93
CA LEU A 277 -33.83 1.15 5.42
C LEU A 277 -34.07 0.72 3.98
N THR A 278 -35.30 0.36 3.60
CA THR A 278 -35.65 0.11 2.19
C THR A 278 -35.47 1.37 1.33
N HIS A 279 -35.82 2.55 1.88
CA HIS A 279 -35.59 3.83 1.20
C HIS A 279 -34.12 4.16 0.99
N ILE A 280 -33.24 3.93 1.99
CA ILE A 280 -31.79 4.12 1.85
C ILE A 280 -31.24 3.24 0.71
N VAL A 281 -31.54 1.93 0.76
CA VAL A 281 -31.04 0.97 -0.24
C VAL A 281 -31.63 1.27 -1.63
N GLY A 282 -32.91 1.61 -1.70
CA GLY A 282 -33.57 2.02 -2.93
C GLY A 282 -32.99 3.31 -3.53
N ALA A 283 -32.59 4.26 -2.68
CA ALA A 283 -31.91 5.47 -3.14
C ALA A 283 -30.55 5.16 -3.78
N MET A 284 -29.75 4.25 -3.18
CA MET A 284 -28.47 3.82 -3.77
C MET A 284 -28.65 3.28 -5.19
N LEU A 285 -29.63 2.37 -5.39
CA LEU A 285 -29.94 1.80 -6.70
C LEU A 285 -30.39 2.85 -7.70
N ARG A 286 -31.36 3.69 -7.33
CA ARG A 286 -31.89 4.74 -8.21
C ARG A 286 -30.83 5.76 -8.63
N TRP A 287 -29.95 6.16 -7.71
CA TRP A 287 -28.90 7.12 -8.04
C TRP A 287 -27.78 6.51 -8.86
N ALA A 288 -27.46 5.22 -8.66
CA ALA A 288 -26.55 4.52 -9.56
C ALA A 288 -27.06 4.56 -11.00
N ASP A 289 -28.35 4.20 -11.24
CA ASP A 289 -28.96 4.24 -12.56
C ASP A 289 -28.97 5.65 -13.17
N ARG A 290 -29.29 6.68 -12.36
CA ARG A 290 -29.33 8.07 -12.83
C ARG A 290 -27.94 8.61 -13.22
N ILE A 291 -26.92 8.26 -12.45
CA ILE A 291 -25.53 8.66 -12.68
C ILE A 291 -24.99 8.04 -13.96
N ASP A 292 -25.33 6.80 -14.24
CA ASP A 292 -24.89 6.10 -15.45
C ASP A 292 -25.54 6.63 -16.73
N GLY A 293 -26.65 7.30 -16.61
CA GLY A 293 -27.47 7.79 -17.70
C GLY A 293 -28.82 7.06 -17.72
N PRO A 294 -29.81 7.57 -18.46
CA PRO A 294 -31.13 6.94 -18.48
C PRO A 294 -30.99 5.51 -19.03
N PRO A 295 -31.22 4.48 -18.21
CA PRO A 295 -31.32 3.12 -18.72
C PRO A 295 -32.51 3.06 -19.69
N THR A 296 -32.41 2.21 -20.69
CA THR A 296 -33.55 1.91 -21.58
C THR A 296 -34.76 1.40 -20.81
N GLU A 297 -34.52 0.80 -19.60
CA GLU A 297 -35.55 0.43 -18.64
C GLU A 297 -35.04 0.73 -17.23
N LEU A 298 -35.85 1.53 -16.48
CA LEU A 298 -35.56 1.78 -15.05
C LEU A 298 -35.79 0.48 -14.24
N ARG A 299 -34.86 0.18 -13.32
CA ARG A 299 -35.08 -0.90 -12.37
C ARG A 299 -36.39 -0.69 -11.62
N PRO A 300 -37.15 -1.75 -11.32
CA PRO A 300 -38.31 -1.65 -10.44
C PRO A 300 -37.90 -1.08 -9.08
N SER A 301 -38.74 -0.18 -8.52
CA SER A 301 -38.48 0.31 -7.16
C SER A 301 -38.58 -0.85 -6.18
N ILE A 302 -37.63 -0.89 -5.23
CA ILE A 302 -37.72 -1.82 -4.10
C ILE A 302 -38.59 -1.28 -2.98
N GLU A 303 -39.02 -0.02 -3.06
CA GLU A 303 -39.95 0.63 -2.14
C GLU A 303 -41.41 0.27 -2.50
N GLY A 304 -42.31 0.27 -1.51
CA GLY A 304 -43.69 -0.04 -1.68
C GLY A 304 -44.17 -1.15 -0.72
N ASP A 305 -45.20 -1.87 -1.12
CA ASP A 305 -45.91 -2.82 -0.23
C ASP A 305 -45.17 -4.16 0.00
N VAL A 306 -44.02 -4.34 -0.61
CA VAL A 306 -43.22 -5.57 -0.45
C VAL A 306 -42.52 -5.57 0.89
N ARG A 307 -42.99 -6.41 1.81
CA ARG A 307 -42.30 -6.62 3.10
C ARG A 307 -41.04 -7.45 2.93
N ARG A 308 -39.93 -6.94 3.42
CA ARG A 308 -38.63 -7.61 3.44
C ARG A 308 -38.11 -7.70 4.86
N THR A 309 -37.43 -8.79 5.13
CA THR A 309 -36.66 -8.98 6.37
C THR A 309 -35.36 -8.16 6.33
N PRO A 310 -34.77 -7.86 7.50
CA PRO A 310 -33.43 -7.25 7.53
C PRO A 310 -32.38 -8.06 6.75
N ALA A 311 -32.44 -9.39 6.75
CA ALA A 311 -31.52 -10.27 6.03
C ALA A 311 -31.67 -10.14 4.50
N GLU A 312 -32.90 -10.06 3.98
CA GLU A 312 -33.14 -9.84 2.55
C GLU A 312 -32.64 -8.45 2.11
N LEU A 313 -32.85 -7.42 2.94
CA LEU A 313 -32.30 -6.09 2.65
C LEU A 313 -30.77 -6.04 2.68
N LEU A 314 -30.11 -6.84 3.51
CA LEU A 314 -28.64 -6.95 3.50
C LEU A 314 -28.11 -7.47 2.16
N VAL A 315 -28.75 -8.45 1.57
CA VAL A 315 -28.36 -8.98 0.25
C VAL A 315 -28.51 -7.90 -0.83
N ILE A 316 -29.64 -7.14 -0.78
CA ILE A 316 -29.91 -6.06 -1.74
C ILE A 316 -28.91 -4.90 -1.53
N LEU A 317 -28.57 -4.58 -0.28
CA LEU A 317 -27.58 -3.55 0.06
C LEU A 317 -26.21 -3.86 -0.53
N ASP A 318 -25.74 -5.13 -0.45
CA ASP A 318 -24.45 -5.51 -0.98
C ASP A 318 -24.37 -5.31 -2.51
N ALA A 319 -25.44 -5.66 -3.22
CA ALA A 319 -25.55 -5.40 -4.66
C ALA A 319 -25.65 -3.90 -4.97
N ALA A 320 -26.46 -3.15 -4.22
CA ALA A 320 -26.65 -1.72 -4.41
C ALA A 320 -25.35 -0.93 -4.16
N ALA A 321 -24.59 -1.31 -3.14
CA ALA A 321 -23.30 -0.69 -2.83
C ALA A 321 -22.25 -0.96 -3.93
N ALA A 322 -22.21 -2.17 -4.47
CA ALA A 322 -21.33 -2.51 -5.57
C ALA A 322 -21.67 -1.73 -6.85
N ASP A 323 -22.96 -1.64 -7.18
CA ASP A 323 -23.45 -0.87 -8.33
C ASP A 323 -23.12 0.62 -8.21
N LEU A 324 -23.36 1.20 -7.03
CA LEU A 324 -23.07 2.61 -6.77
C LEU A 324 -21.57 2.91 -6.84
N ALA A 325 -20.72 2.01 -6.32
CA ALA A 325 -19.28 2.14 -6.43
C ALA A 325 -18.80 2.09 -7.91
N ALA A 326 -19.35 1.16 -8.71
CA ALA A 326 -19.06 1.08 -10.14
C ALA A 326 -19.53 2.33 -10.89
N SER A 327 -20.71 2.88 -10.57
CA SER A 327 -21.20 4.14 -11.14
C SER A 327 -20.32 5.33 -10.75
N ALA A 328 -19.80 5.36 -9.53
CA ALA A 328 -18.87 6.40 -9.09
C ALA A 328 -17.55 6.38 -9.91
N GLU A 329 -17.00 5.20 -10.23
CA GLU A 329 -15.81 5.09 -11.08
C GLU A 329 -16.09 5.57 -12.52
N ARG A 330 -17.26 5.22 -13.09
CA ARG A 330 -17.67 5.75 -14.40
C ARG A 330 -17.87 7.26 -14.38
N ALA A 331 -18.46 7.80 -13.31
CA ALA A 331 -18.62 9.24 -13.11
C ALA A 331 -17.27 9.97 -13.02
N ARG A 332 -16.25 9.37 -12.38
CA ARG A 332 -14.88 9.93 -12.35
C ARG A 332 -14.27 10.01 -13.75
N THR A 333 -14.40 8.95 -14.55
CA THR A 333 -13.90 8.91 -15.92
C THR A 333 -14.55 9.98 -16.78
N ARG A 334 -15.84 10.27 -16.55
CA ARG A 334 -16.59 11.34 -17.24
C ARG A 334 -16.27 12.74 -16.72
N GLY A 335 -15.67 12.86 -15.54
CA GLY A 335 -15.43 14.08 -14.79
C GLY A 335 -16.58 14.41 -13.81
N LEU A 336 -16.26 14.51 -12.52
CA LEU A 336 -17.26 14.75 -11.46
C LEU A 336 -18.03 16.06 -11.59
N GLY A 337 -17.48 17.05 -12.32
CA GLY A 337 -18.12 18.30 -12.66
C GLY A 337 -19.11 18.22 -13.83
N THR A 338 -19.22 17.07 -14.51
CA THR A 338 -20.16 16.89 -15.63
C THR A 338 -21.59 16.98 -15.13
N GLU A 339 -22.39 17.82 -15.77
CA GLU A 339 -23.82 17.96 -15.48
C GLU A 339 -24.65 16.90 -16.18
N PHE A 340 -25.72 16.47 -15.52
CA PHE A 340 -26.75 15.61 -16.07
C PHE A 340 -28.14 16.05 -15.59
N ALA A 341 -29.16 15.71 -16.35
CA ALA A 341 -30.54 16.07 -16.06
C ALA A 341 -31.27 14.92 -15.37
N VAL A 342 -32.04 15.23 -14.33
CA VAL A 342 -32.88 14.26 -13.60
C VAL A 342 -34.28 14.85 -13.45
N THR A 343 -35.31 14.08 -13.77
CA THR A 343 -36.71 14.45 -13.49
C THR A 343 -37.10 13.94 -12.10
N LEU A 344 -37.42 14.87 -11.20
CA LEU A 344 -37.88 14.60 -9.85
C LEU A 344 -39.25 15.27 -9.67
N ALA A 345 -40.24 14.54 -9.20
CA ALA A 345 -41.62 15.04 -9.00
C ALA A 345 -42.16 15.82 -10.21
N GLY A 346 -41.84 15.36 -11.42
CA GLY A 346 -42.33 15.99 -12.67
C GLY A 346 -41.53 17.23 -13.12
N GLN A 347 -40.51 17.65 -12.38
CA GLN A 347 -39.63 18.77 -12.74
C GLN A 347 -38.23 18.26 -13.09
N THR A 348 -37.64 18.83 -14.15
CA THR A 348 -36.29 18.48 -14.56
C THR A 348 -35.29 19.40 -13.86
N HIS A 349 -34.36 18.78 -13.15
CA HIS A 349 -33.26 19.43 -12.43
C HIS A 349 -31.93 19.05 -13.08
N ARG A 350 -30.92 19.90 -12.96
CA ARG A 350 -29.55 19.62 -13.40
C ARG A 350 -28.64 19.53 -12.16
N PHE A 351 -27.83 18.49 -12.11
CA PHE A 351 -26.86 18.25 -11.07
C PHE A 351 -25.52 17.85 -11.68
N THR A 352 -24.43 18.10 -10.96
CA THR A 352 -23.14 17.49 -11.32
C THR A 352 -23.08 16.05 -10.80
N LEU A 353 -22.32 15.19 -11.46
CA LEU A 353 -22.11 13.79 -11.05
C LEU A 353 -21.57 13.71 -9.63
N GLY A 354 -20.63 14.60 -9.27
CA GLY A 354 -20.08 14.67 -7.90
C GLY A 354 -21.11 15.05 -6.85
N ALA A 355 -21.97 16.04 -7.13
CA ALA A 355 -23.04 16.45 -6.22
C ALA A 355 -24.06 15.31 -5.97
N ALA A 356 -24.39 14.54 -7.01
CA ALA A 356 -25.27 13.38 -6.88
C ALA A 356 -24.67 12.30 -5.97
N LEU A 357 -23.38 12.00 -6.10
CA LEU A 357 -22.68 11.02 -5.27
C LEU A 357 -22.60 11.47 -3.80
N VAL A 358 -22.30 12.73 -3.54
CA VAL A 358 -22.33 13.31 -2.18
C VAL A 358 -23.75 13.27 -1.60
N HIS A 359 -24.77 13.58 -2.42
CA HIS A 359 -26.17 13.52 -1.99
C HIS A 359 -26.54 12.11 -1.50
N VAL A 360 -26.17 11.04 -2.22
CA VAL A 360 -26.53 9.66 -1.81
C VAL A 360 -25.98 9.35 -0.42
N THR A 361 -24.71 9.66 -0.15
CA THR A 361 -24.08 9.36 1.13
C THR A 361 -24.64 10.19 2.28
N THR A 362 -24.90 11.49 2.07
CA THR A 362 -25.51 12.37 3.08
C THR A 362 -26.98 12.02 3.33
N HIS A 363 -27.71 11.62 2.30
CA HIS A 363 -29.08 11.11 2.40
C HIS A 363 -29.15 9.82 3.23
N GLY A 364 -28.25 8.87 2.97
CA GLY A 364 -28.12 7.66 3.79
C GLY A 364 -27.84 7.97 5.25
N MET A 365 -26.91 8.89 5.54
CA MET A 365 -26.60 9.33 6.91
C MET A 365 -27.82 9.92 7.61
N HIS A 366 -28.59 10.79 6.94
CA HIS A 366 -29.81 11.39 7.50
C HIS A 366 -30.83 10.31 7.93
N HIS A 367 -31.14 9.36 7.06
CA HIS A 367 -32.12 8.32 7.35
C HIS A 367 -31.60 7.28 8.35
N ARG A 368 -30.28 6.99 8.39
CA ARG A 368 -29.71 6.15 9.46
C ARG A 368 -29.89 6.79 10.84
N ALA A 369 -29.67 8.11 10.97
CA ALA A 369 -29.93 8.80 12.22
C ALA A 369 -31.41 8.68 12.68
N GLN A 370 -32.35 8.69 11.74
CA GLN A 370 -33.74 8.42 12.01
C GLN A 370 -33.98 6.98 12.48
N CYS A 371 -33.35 5.99 11.82
CA CYS A 371 -33.44 4.58 12.24
C CYS A 371 -32.89 4.37 13.65
N LEU A 372 -31.74 5.01 13.99
CA LEU A 372 -31.17 4.94 15.34
C LEU A 372 -32.16 5.48 16.40
N ASN A 373 -32.87 6.57 16.09
CA ASN A 373 -33.84 7.13 16.96
C ASN A 373 -35.07 6.18 17.14
N MET A 374 -35.56 5.55 16.06
CA MET A 374 -36.62 4.54 16.13
C MET A 374 -36.20 3.34 16.98
N LEU A 375 -34.98 2.85 16.83
CA LEU A 375 -34.43 1.74 17.62
C LEU A 375 -34.38 2.08 19.14
N ARG A 376 -33.99 3.32 19.49
CA ARG A 376 -34.08 3.81 20.88
C ARG A 376 -35.51 3.79 21.42
N HIS A 377 -36.47 4.23 20.65
CA HIS A 377 -37.89 4.19 21.03
C HIS A 377 -38.44 2.76 21.17
N LEU A 378 -37.86 1.79 20.53
CA LEU A 378 -38.21 0.37 20.70
C LEU A 378 -37.61 -0.24 21.97
N GLY A 379 -36.71 0.45 22.67
CA GLY A 379 -36.03 -0.06 23.86
C GLY A 379 -35.19 -1.28 23.59
N VAL A 380 -34.63 -1.41 22.40
CA VAL A 380 -33.77 -2.56 22.03
C VAL A 380 -32.52 -2.55 22.89
N PRO A 381 -32.23 -3.61 23.69
CA PRO A 381 -31.05 -3.65 24.54
C PRO A 381 -29.76 -3.54 23.71
N GLY A 382 -28.84 -2.68 24.15
CA GLY A 382 -27.54 -2.50 23.50
C GLY A 382 -27.52 -1.42 22.41
N VAL A 383 -28.65 -0.84 22.03
CA VAL A 383 -28.72 0.26 21.05
C VAL A 383 -28.37 1.61 21.69
N SER A 384 -28.59 1.79 23.01
CA SER A 384 -28.17 3.00 23.72
C SER A 384 -26.70 3.07 24.05
N ASP A 385 -26.03 1.88 24.21
CA ASP A 385 -24.65 1.80 24.74
C ASP A 385 -23.66 1.14 23.75
N ARG A 386 -24.13 0.57 22.64
CA ARG A 386 -23.30 -0.25 21.73
C ARG A 386 -23.63 -0.09 20.24
N LEU A 387 -24.45 0.88 19.84
CA LEU A 387 -24.37 1.23 18.43
C LEU A 387 -22.94 1.71 18.21
N PRO A 388 -22.19 1.01 17.37
CA PRO A 388 -20.88 1.52 17.00
C PRO A 388 -21.07 2.96 16.62
N GLU A 389 -20.26 3.83 17.15
CA GLU A 389 -20.18 5.18 16.65
C GLU A 389 -20.02 5.01 15.15
N ILE A 390 -21.08 5.39 14.40
CA ILE A 390 -21.12 5.25 12.95
C ILE A 390 -20.26 6.38 12.37
N ASP A 391 -19.09 6.55 12.99
CA ASP A 391 -18.09 7.53 12.63
C ASP A 391 -17.14 6.95 11.57
N PRO A 392 -16.81 7.68 10.51
CA PRO A 392 -15.84 7.23 9.53
C PRO A 392 -14.47 6.90 10.09
N LEU A 393 -14.05 7.55 11.19
CA LEU A 393 -12.75 7.29 11.83
C LEU A 393 -12.75 5.95 12.55
N ASP A 394 -13.80 5.65 13.33
CA ASP A 394 -13.95 4.36 14.03
C ASP A 394 -14.06 3.20 13.03
N TRP A 395 -14.78 3.41 11.92
CA TRP A 395 -14.85 2.44 10.85
C TRP A 395 -13.45 2.14 10.25
N GLN A 396 -12.63 3.17 10.02
CA GLN A 396 -11.28 2.98 9.49
C GLN A 396 -10.35 2.24 10.48
N LEU A 397 -10.53 2.45 11.78
CA LEU A 397 -9.78 1.72 12.81
C LEU A 397 -10.17 0.24 12.83
N GLN A 398 -11.47 -0.08 12.74
CA GLN A 398 -11.96 -1.46 12.67
C GLN A 398 -11.55 -2.19 11.38
N ALA A 399 -11.47 -1.49 10.25
CA ALA A 399 -11.06 -2.08 8.96
C ALA A 399 -9.56 -2.40 8.87
N LYS A 400 -8.74 -1.89 9.83
CA LYS A 400 -7.29 -2.15 9.91
C LYS A 400 -6.92 -3.19 10.98
N ALA A 401 -7.86 -3.62 11.81
CA ALA A 401 -7.72 -4.69 12.80
C ALA A 401 -8.10 -6.05 12.19
#